data_f0b19745b1bd54f03c0a31dec178e82f
#
_entry.id   f0b19745b1bd54f03c0a31dec178e82f
#
_cell.length_a   1.000
_cell.length_b   1.000
_cell.length_c   1.000
_cell.angle_alpha   90.00
_cell.angle_beta   90.00
_cell.angle_gamma   90.00
#
_symmetry.space_group_name_H-M   'P 1'
#
loop_
_entity.id
_entity.type
_entity.pdbx_description
1 polymer ?
#
loop_
_entity_poly.entity_id
_entity_poly.type
_entity_poly.pdbx_seq_one_letter_code
_entity_poly.pdbx_strand_id
1 'polypeptide(L)'
;MESALQPGRFIAYRASWDFVSGLEDVAGQLEKLVRVDPKRAVILYETFLAGCHEKAGELDDSSGTFGMFVASLYSGWIKARQAAGADADATARWLLQHMDNDPYGFASTIARDAVTVMRKDTLAAFERQVKARFEATDAAGQTSESARRQDVASKRRRWGDVLRAVYIQRRDVRAYVALCEQSDLSARDCLAVATMLKAKRELNKALGWVDRGLAVEKQHPHGSVARSDLAQLKRELLTKLGRGDDALEEAWTEFREHPSTFSYQELMRFVPKAARAVWRARALDAAEHADLGSLIELCLETRALERLSRRLGMATDAEIQGLSHYRTEPAARRLARSHPDVAARVYRALGVRILNAKKSKYYDAALSHFTNARRCYVRSGLLREWAALIAEVRGAHHRKAGFMADFERLAAGQAPVEAPSFLERARRRWGAQAEP
;
A
#
# COMPACT_ATOMS: atom_id res chain seq x y z
N MET A 1 -20.45 24.80 8.04
CA MET A 1 -19.62 24.11 9.07
C MET A 1 -20.50 23.55 10.17
N GLU A 2 -21.11 24.36 11.03
CA GLU A 2 -21.89 23.91 12.19
C GLU A 2 -23.02 22.91 11.81
N SER A 3 -23.81 23.17 10.78
CA SER A 3 -24.89 22.27 10.37
C SER A 3 -24.43 20.88 9.89
N ALA A 4 -23.23 20.79 9.30
CA ALA A 4 -22.67 19.52 8.84
C ALA A 4 -22.12 18.67 10.00
N LEU A 5 -21.69 19.31 11.10
CA LEU A 5 -21.10 18.68 12.26
C LEU A 5 -22.12 18.41 13.40
N GLN A 6 -23.37 18.84 13.23
CA GLN A 6 -24.40 18.52 14.21
C GLN A 6 -24.61 17.00 14.35
N PRO A 7 -24.95 16.50 15.56
CA PRO A 7 -25.34 15.12 15.78
C PRO A 7 -26.45 14.69 14.80
N GLY A 8 -26.35 13.47 14.25
CA GLY A 8 -27.26 13.01 13.25
C GLY A 8 -27.14 11.52 12.96
N ARG A 9 -27.49 11.11 11.74
CA ARG A 9 -27.37 9.70 11.35
C ARG A 9 -25.90 9.30 11.17
N PHE A 10 -25.62 8.03 11.49
CA PHE A 10 -24.33 7.41 11.25
C PHE A 10 -23.94 7.48 9.76
N ILE A 11 -22.72 7.94 9.49
CA ILE A 11 -22.15 8.09 8.14
C ILE A 11 -21.36 6.83 7.81
N ALA A 12 -21.88 6.02 6.91
CA ALA A 12 -21.25 4.78 6.49
C ALA A 12 -20.01 5.03 5.62
N TYR A 13 -19.11 4.04 5.54
CA TYR A 13 -17.82 4.06 4.84
C TYR A 13 -17.81 4.75 3.46
N ARG A 14 -18.82 4.46 2.60
CA ARG A 14 -18.89 5.08 1.26
C ARG A 14 -19.22 6.58 1.28
N ALA A 15 -20.04 6.99 2.25
CA ALA A 15 -20.47 8.38 2.38
C ALA A 15 -19.43 9.24 3.14
N SER A 16 -18.50 8.61 3.87
CA SER A 16 -17.47 9.32 4.62
C SER A 16 -16.53 10.15 3.74
N TRP A 17 -16.25 9.69 2.52
CA TRP A 17 -15.41 10.41 1.56
C TRP A 17 -16.04 11.72 1.11
N ASP A 18 -17.32 11.68 0.70
CA ASP A 18 -18.06 12.88 0.27
C ASP A 18 -18.23 13.85 1.44
N PHE A 19 -18.47 13.33 2.64
CA PHE A 19 -18.56 14.10 3.86
C PHE A 19 -17.26 14.85 4.17
N VAL A 20 -16.12 14.14 4.17
CA VAL A 20 -14.79 14.74 4.41
C VAL A 20 -14.46 15.78 3.34
N SER A 21 -14.74 15.48 2.07
CA SER A 21 -14.51 16.43 0.97
C SER A 21 -15.29 17.74 1.17
N GLY A 22 -16.54 17.67 1.63
CA GLY A 22 -17.32 18.88 1.96
C GLY A 22 -16.72 19.68 3.14
N LEU A 23 -16.07 19.00 4.09
CA LEU A 23 -15.37 19.67 5.19
C LEU A 23 -14.03 20.28 4.75
N GLU A 24 -13.33 19.67 3.79
CA GLU A 24 -12.08 20.19 3.21
C GLU A 24 -12.30 21.55 2.52
N ASP A 25 -13.43 21.75 1.84
CA ASP A 25 -13.79 23.05 1.24
C ASP A 25 -13.88 24.17 2.29
N VAL A 26 -14.46 23.85 3.45
CA VAL A 26 -14.56 24.79 4.58
C VAL A 26 -13.17 25.06 5.17
N ALA A 27 -12.35 24.03 5.36
CA ALA A 27 -10.98 24.17 5.85
C ALA A 27 -10.13 25.06 4.93
N GLY A 28 -10.29 24.90 3.60
CA GLY A 28 -9.63 25.75 2.61
C GLY A 28 -10.02 27.25 2.70
N GLN A 29 -11.24 27.55 3.10
CA GLN A 29 -11.63 28.95 3.38
C GLN A 29 -11.02 29.48 4.67
N LEU A 30 -10.94 28.64 5.72
CA LEU A 30 -10.26 29.00 6.97
C LEU A 30 -8.76 29.26 6.75
N GLU A 31 -8.10 28.49 5.90
CA GLU A 31 -6.68 28.69 5.57
C GLU A 31 -6.44 30.07 4.92
N LYS A 32 -7.36 30.52 4.05
CA LYS A 32 -7.32 31.89 3.50
C LYS A 32 -7.52 32.95 4.58
N LEU A 33 -8.42 32.70 5.53
CA LEU A 33 -8.72 33.62 6.63
C LEU A 33 -7.51 33.83 7.56
N VAL A 34 -6.64 32.83 7.73
CA VAL A 34 -5.40 32.95 8.53
C VAL A 34 -4.55 34.14 8.09
N ARG A 35 -4.58 34.53 6.81
CA ARG A 35 -3.79 35.65 6.29
C ARG A 35 -4.48 37.02 6.53
N VAL A 36 -5.81 37.03 6.63
CA VAL A 36 -6.62 38.27 6.68
C VAL A 36 -6.99 38.61 8.13
N ASP A 37 -7.47 37.61 8.88
CA ASP A 37 -7.88 37.74 10.29
C ASP A 37 -7.47 36.48 11.07
N PRO A 38 -6.20 36.37 11.48
CA PRO A 38 -5.71 35.20 12.15
C PRO A 38 -6.37 34.94 13.51
N LYS A 39 -6.81 35.98 14.24
CA LYS A 39 -7.49 35.81 15.52
C LYS A 39 -8.86 35.15 15.35
N ARG A 40 -9.63 35.58 14.37
CA ARG A 40 -10.91 34.96 14.03
C ARG A 40 -10.72 33.53 13.49
N ALA A 41 -9.67 33.32 12.70
CA ALA A 41 -9.33 31.99 12.21
C ALA A 41 -9.06 31.00 13.37
N VAL A 42 -8.36 31.41 14.42
CA VAL A 42 -8.14 30.58 15.62
C VAL A 42 -9.46 30.11 16.22
N ILE A 43 -10.39 31.01 16.47
CA ILE A 43 -11.70 30.69 17.09
C ILE A 43 -12.46 29.70 16.20
N LEU A 44 -12.49 29.93 14.88
CA LEU A 44 -13.19 29.05 13.95
C LEU A 44 -12.53 27.66 13.83
N TYR A 45 -11.21 27.55 13.88
CA TYR A 45 -10.53 26.26 13.96
C TYR A 45 -10.86 25.52 15.26
N GLU A 46 -10.90 26.19 16.40
CA GLU A 46 -11.27 25.59 17.69
C GLU A 46 -12.71 25.06 17.67
N THR A 47 -13.65 25.84 17.13
CA THR A 47 -15.03 25.42 16.93
C THR A 47 -15.12 24.21 15.97
N PHE A 48 -14.34 24.24 14.89
CA PHE A 48 -14.34 23.17 13.90
C PHE A 48 -13.79 21.85 14.48
N LEU A 49 -12.67 21.94 15.22
CA LEU A 49 -12.06 20.80 15.88
C LEU A 49 -13.03 20.19 16.93
N ALA A 50 -13.70 21.01 17.73
CA ALA A 50 -14.68 20.52 18.71
C ALA A 50 -15.82 19.75 18.01
N GLY A 51 -16.39 20.31 16.94
CA GLY A 51 -17.44 19.63 16.17
C GLY A 51 -16.96 18.33 15.49
N CYS A 52 -15.71 18.29 15.03
CA CYS A 52 -15.12 17.06 14.48
C CYS A 52 -14.97 15.98 15.54
N HIS A 53 -14.56 16.31 16.75
CA HIS A 53 -14.46 15.36 17.85
C HIS A 53 -15.82 14.80 18.26
N GLU A 54 -16.85 15.65 18.32
CA GLU A 54 -18.23 15.19 18.58
C GLU A 54 -18.75 14.26 17.47
N LYS A 55 -18.44 14.58 16.20
CA LYS A 55 -18.90 13.81 15.04
C LYS A 55 -18.15 12.49 14.85
N ALA A 56 -16.96 12.32 15.39
CA ALA A 56 -16.11 11.16 15.18
C ALA A 56 -16.79 9.83 15.57
N GLY A 57 -17.66 9.82 16.59
CA GLY A 57 -18.42 8.64 17.01
C GLY A 57 -19.57 8.25 16.06
N GLU A 58 -19.95 9.12 15.14
CA GLU A 58 -21.05 8.91 14.19
C GLU A 58 -20.56 8.64 12.75
N LEU A 59 -19.30 8.27 12.57
CA LEU A 59 -18.70 8.08 11.24
C LEU A 59 -17.85 6.81 11.20
N ASP A 60 -17.98 6.05 10.08
CA ASP A 60 -17.06 4.94 9.76
C ASP A 60 -15.79 5.48 9.11
N ASP A 61 -14.74 5.65 9.93
CA ASP A 61 -13.41 6.08 9.49
C ASP A 61 -12.44 4.91 9.27
N SER A 62 -12.91 3.75 8.86
CA SER A 62 -12.04 2.58 8.56
C SER A 62 -10.98 2.88 7.50
N SER A 63 -11.16 3.96 6.72
CA SER A 63 -10.15 4.48 5.77
C SER A 63 -9.09 5.36 6.41
N GLY A 64 -9.32 5.90 7.61
CA GLY A 64 -8.47 6.91 8.26
C GLY A 64 -8.54 8.31 7.64
N THR A 65 -9.43 8.53 6.66
CA THR A 65 -9.52 9.80 5.92
C THR A 65 -9.97 10.94 6.83
N PHE A 66 -10.95 10.68 7.71
CA PHE A 66 -11.41 11.68 8.66
C PHE A 66 -10.35 12.03 9.70
N GLY A 67 -9.64 11.03 10.23
CA GLY A 67 -8.51 11.25 11.15
C GLY A 67 -7.39 12.09 10.52
N MET A 68 -7.05 11.85 9.25
CA MET A 68 -6.09 12.68 8.52
C MET A 68 -6.59 14.13 8.33
N PHE A 69 -7.87 14.29 8.02
CA PHE A 69 -8.49 15.61 7.92
C PHE A 69 -8.42 16.38 9.26
N VAL A 70 -8.77 15.73 10.37
CA VAL A 70 -8.67 16.35 11.71
C VAL A 70 -7.23 16.76 12.03
N ALA A 71 -6.24 15.93 11.69
CA ALA A 71 -4.83 16.29 11.86
C ALA A 71 -4.43 17.54 11.05
N SER A 72 -4.99 17.68 9.83
CA SER A 72 -4.77 18.88 9.01
C SER A 72 -5.36 20.14 9.63
N LEU A 73 -6.52 20.04 10.30
CA LEU A 73 -7.13 21.15 11.03
C LEU A 73 -6.25 21.63 12.19
N TYR A 74 -5.63 20.70 12.95
CA TYR A 74 -4.66 21.07 13.99
C TYR A 74 -3.46 21.81 13.41
N SER A 75 -2.96 21.40 12.25
CA SER A 75 -1.90 22.12 11.55
C SER A 75 -2.32 23.52 11.11
N GLY A 76 -3.54 23.69 10.62
CA GLY A 76 -4.14 24.99 10.30
C GLY A 76 -4.30 25.89 11.52
N TRP A 77 -4.78 25.33 12.63
CA TRP A 77 -4.91 26.02 13.90
C TRP A 77 -3.56 26.54 14.43
N ILE A 78 -2.50 25.72 14.38
CA ILE A 78 -1.15 26.12 14.78
C ILE A 78 -0.68 27.31 13.92
N LYS A 79 -0.86 27.24 12.61
CA LYS A 79 -0.53 28.37 11.70
C LYS A 79 -1.30 29.64 12.08
N ALA A 80 -2.59 29.51 12.37
CA ALA A 80 -3.42 30.64 12.79
C ALA A 80 -2.96 31.25 14.14
N ARG A 81 -2.66 30.42 15.13
CA ARG A 81 -2.11 30.84 16.43
C ARG A 81 -0.81 31.61 16.26
N GLN A 82 0.09 31.08 15.46
CA GLN A 82 1.39 31.72 15.16
C GLN A 82 1.23 33.04 14.37
N ALA A 83 0.28 33.10 13.44
CA ALA A 83 -0.02 34.34 12.72
C ALA A 83 -0.68 35.40 13.61
N ALA A 84 -1.48 34.98 14.59
CA ALA A 84 -2.11 35.85 15.58
C ALA A 84 -1.13 36.36 16.67
N GLY A 85 0.14 35.92 16.65
CA GLY A 85 1.13 36.26 17.68
C GLY A 85 0.84 35.62 19.02
N ALA A 86 0.16 34.48 19.07
CA ALA A 86 -0.19 33.81 20.30
C ALA A 86 1.05 33.25 21.00
N ASP A 87 0.97 33.18 22.33
CA ASP A 87 2.03 32.64 23.18
C ASP A 87 2.35 31.17 22.83
N ALA A 88 3.64 30.86 22.69
CA ALA A 88 4.14 29.58 22.28
C ALA A 88 3.84 28.47 23.29
N ASP A 89 4.02 28.75 24.60
CA ASP A 89 3.75 27.80 25.67
C ASP A 89 2.25 27.52 25.85
N ALA A 90 1.41 28.54 25.67
CA ALA A 90 -0.05 28.37 25.67
C ALA A 90 -0.52 27.56 24.47
N THR A 91 0.08 27.76 23.29
CA THR A 91 -0.22 27.00 22.09
C THR A 91 0.17 25.52 22.26
N ALA A 92 1.36 25.24 22.75
CA ALA A 92 1.82 23.89 23.05
C ALA A 92 0.94 23.20 24.11
N ARG A 93 0.58 23.89 25.18
CA ARG A 93 -0.27 23.35 26.23
C ARG A 93 -1.65 22.98 25.76
N TRP A 94 -2.28 23.84 24.97
CA TRP A 94 -3.60 23.57 24.40
C TRP A 94 -3.58 22.33 23.49
N LEU A 95 -2.59 22.22 22.60
CA LEU A 95 -2.43 21.06 21.74
C LEU A 95 -2.26 19.77 22.54
N LEU A 96 -1.41 19.79 23.56
CA LEU A 96 -1.13 18.63 24.39
C LEU A 96 -2.35 18.19 25.22
N GLN A 97 -3.17 19.15 25.69
CA GLN A 97 -4.43 18.82 26.38
C GLN A 97 -5.40 18.07 25.46
N HIS A 98 -5.50 18.46 24.19
CA HIS A 98 -6.31 17.73 23.20
C HIS A 98 -5.73 16.37 22.86
N MET A 99 -4.40 16.26 22.78
CA MET A 99 -3.75 14.96 22.60
C MET A 99 -3.92 14.04 23.81
N ASP A 100 -3.98 14.56 25.05
CA ASP A 100 -4.24 13.77 26.26
C ASP A 100 -5.67 13.21 26.28
N ASN A 101 -6.65 13.99 25.82
CA ASN A 101 -8.08 13.68 25.81
C ASN A 101 -8.58 13.23 24.43
N ASP A 102 -7.86 12.29 23.80
CA ASP A 102 -8.16 11.81 22.43
C ASP A 102 -8.67 10.37 22.45
N PRO A 103 -9.99 10.16 22.53
CA PRO A 103 -10.59 8.83 22.54
C PRO A 103 -10.56 8.13 21.17
N TYR A 104 -10.31 8.86 20.09
CA TYR A 104 -10.35 8.36 18.72
C TYR A 104 -8.97 8.07 18.10
N GLY A 105 -7.89 8.40 18.82
CA GLY A 105 -6.52 8.10 18.38
C GLY A 105 -5.95 9.06 17.34
N PHE A 106 -6.51 10.26 17.19
CA PHE A 106 -6.00 11.30 16.27
C PHE A 106 -4.61 11.82 16.67
N ALA A 107 -4.28 11.74 17.97
CA ALA A 107 -3.06 12.30 18.54
C ALA A 107 -1.76 11.81 17.87
N SER A 108 -1.71 10.56 17.44
CA SER A 108 -0.53 9.97 16.78
C SER A 108 -0.22 10.62 15.43
N THR A 109 -1.25 10.97 14.66
CA THR A 109 -1.14 11.65 13.37
C THR A 109 -0.89 13.15 13.56
N ILE A 110 -1.60 13.77 14.54
CA ILE A 110 -1.46 15.18 14.89
C ILE A 110 0.00 15.53 15.21
N ALA A 111 0.68 14.73 16.04
CA ALA A 111 2.04 15.05 16.45
C ALA A 111 3.00 15.16 15.27
N ARG A 112 2.92 14.23 14.33
CA ARG A 112 3.78 14.20 13.14
C ARG A 112 3.56 15.41 12.24
N ASP A 113 2.30 15.78 12.00
CA ASP A 113 1.95 16.85 11.09
C ASP A 113 2.13 18.23 11.75
N ALA A 114 1.76 18.36 13.01
CA ALA A 114 1.88 19.58 13.82
C ALA A 114 3.33 20.09 13.89
N VAL A 115 4.30 19.21 14.15
CA VAL A 115 5.71 19.61 14.27
C VAL A 115 6.27 20.21 13.00
N THR A 116 5.72 19.87 11.83
CA THR A 116 6.19 20.38 10.53
C THR A 116 5.85 21.85 10.30
N VAL A 117 4.77 22.34 10.94
CA VAL A 117 4.25 23.70 10.77
C VAL A 117 4.60 24.62 11.94
N MET A 118 5.19 24.08 13.02
CA MET A 118 5.60 24.86 14.18
C MET A 118 6.82 25.73 13.88
N ARG A 119 6.77 27.01 14.29
CA ARG A 119 7.94 27.88 14.36
C ARG A 119 8.89 27.41 15.46
N LYS A 120 10.12 27.89 15.44
CA LYS A 120 11.17 27.46 16.37
C LYS A 120 10.79 27.62 17.85
N ASP A 121 10.16 28.73 18.20
CA ASP A 121 9.68 29.03 19.57
C ASP A 121 8.57 28.09 20.01
N THR A 122 7.56 27.90 19.18
CA THR A 122 6.43 26.97 19.42
C THR A 122 6.92 25.53 19.51
N LEU A 123 7.82 25.12 18.62
CA LEU A 123 8.41 23.78 18.62
C LEU A 123 9.25 23.54 19.88
N ALA A 124 10.03 24.54 20.34
CA ALA A 124 10.80 24.44 21.56
C ALA A 124 9.91 24.34 22.82
N ALA A 125 8.81 25.10 22.85
CA ALA A 125 7.83 25.02 23.92
C ALA A 125 7.13 23.67 23.95
N PHE A 126 6.73 23.17 22.78
CA PHE A 126 6.11 21.87 22.61
C PHE A 126 7.05 20.74 23.08
N GLU A 127 8.30 20.72 22.58
CA GLU A 127 9.32 19.74 22.99
C GLU A 127 9.49 19.71 24.51
N ARG A 128 9.67 20.86 25.16
CA ARG A 128 9.86 20.97 26.61
C ARG A 128 8.68 20.34 27.37
N GLN A 129 7.45 20.65 26.96
CA GLN A 129 6.26 20.13 27.62
C GLN A 129 6.01 18.63 27.33
N VAL A 130 6.33 18.13 26.12
CA VAL A 130 6.28 16.69 25.81
C VAL A 130 7.33 15.94 26.62
N LYS A 131 8.55 16.47 26.73
CA LYS A 131 9.63 15.88 27.51
C LYS A 131 9.24 15.73 28.97
N ALA A 132 8.66 16.76 29.57
CA ALA A 132 8.15 16.69 30.93
C ALA A 132 7.10 15.59 31.13
N ARG A 133 6.18 15.39 30.15
CA ARG A 133 5.20 14.29 30.18
C ARG A 133 5.86 12.91 30.04
N PHE A 134 6.83 12.78 29.17
CA PHE A 134 7.59 11.54 28.99
C PHE A 134 8.33 11.15 30.27
N GLU A 135 9.02 12.10 30.92
CA GLU A 135 9.74 11.89 32.16
C GLU A 135 8.79 11.58 33.34
N ALA A 136 7.63 12.22 33.41
CA ALA A 136 6.61 11.93 34.44
C ALA A 136 6.05 10.49 34.31
N THR A 137 5.98 9.92 33.13
CA THR A 137 5.57 8.51 32.94
C THR A 137 6.60 7.53 33.47
N ASP A 138 7.89 7.86 33.47
CA ASP A 138 8.96 7.02 34.03
C ASP A 138 8.83 6.91 35.56
N ALA A 139 8.62 8.02 36.23
CA ALA A 139 8.42 8.05 37.68
C ALA A 139 7.19 7.27 38.14
N ALA A 140 6.09 7.33 37.35
CA ALA A 140 4.86 6.62 37.65
C ALA A 140 4.96 5.08 37.39
N GLY A 141 5.81 4.66 36.44
CA GLY A 141 5.99 3.22 36.08
C GLY A 141 6.68 2.41 37.17
N GLN A 142 7.49 3.04 38.04
CA GLN A 142 8.25 2.39 39.09
C GLN A 142 7.39 2.03 40.33
N THR A 143 6.20 2.60 40.45
CA THR A 143 5.35 2.51 41.66
C THR A 143 4.01 1.80 41.46
N SER A 144 3.69 1.30 40.29
CA SER A 144 2.33 0.92 39.90
C SER A 144 2.06 -0.60 39.87
N GLU A 145 0.81 -1.01 40.22
CA GLU A 145 0.26 -2.34 40.04
C GLU A 145 0.15 -2.75 38.54
N SER A 146 0.05 -4.04 38.26
CA SER A 146 0.15 -4.65 36.92
C SER A 146 -0.72 -3.99 35.83
N ALA A 147 -1.98 -3.67 36.09
CA ALA A 147 -2.89 -3.02 35.13
C ALA A 147 -2.48 -1.56 34.84
N ARG A 148 -2.02 -0.82 35.86
CA ARG A 148 -1.48 0.53 35.70
C ARG A 148 -0.18 0.56 34.92
N ARG A 149 0.66 -0.48 35.02
CA ARG A 149 1.93 -0.57 34.28
C ARG A 149 1.72 -0.58 32.76
N GLN A 150 0.66 -1.23 32.28
CA GLN A 150 0.35 -1.28 30.83
C GLN A 150 -0.12 0.08 30.30
N ASP A 151 -0.93 0.82 31.07
CA ASP A 151 -1.36 2.18 30.72
C ASP A 151 -0.18 3.17 30.73
N VAL A 152 0.68 3.10 31.74
CA VAL A 152 1.90 3.92 31.83
C VAL A 152 2.86 3.62 30.67
N ALA A 153 3.06 2.34 30.32
CA ALA A 153 3.91 1.95 29.19
C ALA A 153 3.34 2.45 27.85
N SER A 154 2.01 2.42 27.68
CA SER A 154 1.33 2.96 26.51
C SER A 154 1.50 4.47 26.39
N LYS A 155 1.31 5.21 27.48
CA LYS A 155 1.53 6.67 27.55
C LYS A 155 2.98 7.03 27.26
N ARG A 156 3.93 6.30 27.84
CA ARG A 156 5.36 6.50 27.59
C ARG A 156 5.70 6.30 26.11
N ARG A 157 5.22 5.23 25.50
CA ARG A 157 5.43 4.97 24.07
C ARG A 157 4.88 6.12 23.23
N ARG A 158 3.66 6.56 23.50
CA ARG A 158 3.01 7.68 22.82
C ARG A 158 3.85 8.96 22.89
N TRP A 159 4.28 9.38 24.07
CA TRP A 159 5.10 10.58 24.22
C TRP A 159 6.50 10.41 23.64
N GLY A 160 7.05 9.22 23.68
CA GLY A 160 8.29 8.86 22.96
C GLY A 160 8.17 9.04 21.46
N ASP A 161 7.05 8.62 20.86
CA ASP A 161 6.79 8.79 19.43
C ASP A 161 6.64 10.26 19.04
N VAL A 162 6.01 11.07 19.91
CA VAL A 162 5.94 12.52 19.72
C VAL A 162 7.33 13.15 19.77
N LEU A 163 8.19 12.78 20.73
CA LEU A 163 9.57 13.26 20.81
C LEU A 163 10.39 12.87 19.58
N ARG A 164 10.20 11.63 19.07
CA ARG A 164 10.83 11.20 17.82
C ARG A 164 10.47 12.13 16.66
N ALA A 165 9.19 12.49 16.51
CA ALA A 165 8.73 13.41 15.47
C ALA A 165 9.39 14.81 15.62
N VAL A 166 9.48 15.33 16.84
CA VAL A 166 10.16 16.61 17.13
C VAL A 166 11.65 16.56 16.75
N TYR A 167 12.37 15.50 17.16
CA TYR A 167 13.79 15.38 16.88
C TYR A 167 14.09 15.16 15.40
N ILE A 168 13.22 14.45 14.67
CA ILE A 168 13.30 14.36 13.21
C ILE A 168 13.16 15.73 12.57
N GLN A 169 12.15 16.51 12.97
CA GLN A 169 11.91 17.86 12.42
C GLN A 169 13.09 18.81 12.70
N ARG A 170 13.68 18.72 13.88
CA ARG A 170 14.86 19.52 14.26
C ARG A 170 16.17 18.96 13.66
N ARG A 171 16.13 17.76 13.08
CA ARG A 171 17.32 17.00 12.68
C ARG A 171 18.33 16.83 13.84
N ASP A 172 17.81 16.64 15.04
CA ASP A 172 18.62 16.44 16.25
C ASP A 172 18.90 14.95 16.45
N VAL A 173 19.91 14.47 15.74
CA VAL A 173 20.36 13.06 15.79
C VAL A 173 20.76 12.67 17.22
N ARG A 174 21.42 13.58 17.97
CA ARG A 174 21.91 13.27 19.33
C ARG A 174 20.75 13.02 20.29
N ALA A 175 19.77 13.92 20.31
CA ALA A 175 18.60 13.78 21.17
C ALA A 175 17.76 12.55 20.75
N TYR A 176 17.63 12.27 19.44
CA TYR A 176 16.93 11.09 18.96
C TYR A 176 17.58 9.80 19.44
N VAL A 177 18.90 9.67 19.28
CA VAL A 177 19.65 8.48 19.71
C VAL A 177 19.55 8.29 21.23
N ALA A 178 19.71 9.37 22.02
CA ALA A 178 19.56 9.30 23.47
C ALA A 178 18.15 8.84 23.91
N LEU A 179 17.11 9.21 23.16
CA LEU A 179 15.75 8.72 23.40
C LEU A 179 15.65 7.19 23.09
N CYS A 180 16.27 6.74 21.99
CA CYS A 180 16.28 5.32 21.62
C CYS A 180 17.07 4.44 22.61
N GLU A 181 18.08 4.98 23.28
CA GLU A 181 18.85 4.27 24.34
C GLU A 181 18.01 4.00 25.58
N GLN A 182 16.91 4.74 25.78
CA GLN A 182 15.95 4.55 26.87
C GLN A 182 14.79 3.59 26.49
N SER A 183 14.79 3.08 25.28
CA SER A 183 13.80 2.16 24.72
C SER A 183 14.48 1.18 23.77
N ASP A 184 13.82 0.07 23.42
CA ASP A 184 14.37 -0.86 22.44
C ASP A 184 14.51 -0.19 21.09
N LEU A 185 15.73 -0.22 20.55
CA LEU A 185 16.05 0.33 19.24
C LEU A 185 15.40 -0.49 18.13
N SER A 186 14.54 0.14 17.36
CA SER A 186 13.88 -0.49 16.21
C SER A 186 14.62 -0.20 14.89
N ALA A 187 14.35 -1.01 13.88
CA ALA A 187 14.82 -0.74 12.52
C ALA A 187 14.32 0.59 11.95
N ARG A 188 13.12 1.00 12.35
CA ARG A 188 12.56 2.34 12.01
C ARG A 188 13.38 3.47 12.62
N ASP A 189 13.84 3.31 13.85
CA ASP A 189 14.69 4.31 14.49
C ASP A 189 16.03 4.43 13.75
N CYS A 190 16.61 3.30 13.35
CA CYS A 190 17.83 3.29 12.55
C CYS A 190 17.65 3.98 11.20
N LEU A 191 16.52 3.76 10.53
CA LEU A 191 16.17 4.42 9.27
C LEU A 191 16.02 5.94 9.45
N ALA A 192 15.36 6.38 10.53
CA ALA A 192 15.19 7.79 10.84
C ALA A 192 16.54 8.48 11.09
N VAL A 193 17.41 7.88 11.91
CA VAL A 193 18.77 8.39 12.18
C VAL A 193 19.59 8.45 10.90
N ALA A 194 19.60 7.38 10.10
CA ALA A 194 20.32 7.33 8.84
C ALA A 194 19.84 8.43 7.86
N THR A 195 18.54 8.66 7.81
CA THR A 195 17.94 9.71 6.97
C THR A 195 18.36 11.11 7.41
N MET A 196 18.37 11.37 8.73
CA MET A 196 18.84 12.64 9.27
C MET A 196 20.34 12.87 9.00
N LEU A 197 21.16 11.83 9.16
CA LEU A 197 22.62 11.89 8.88
C LEU A 197 22.89 12.11 7.39
N LYS A 198 22.14 11.44 6.50
CA LYS A 198 22.20 11.68 5.05
C LYS A 198 21.91 13.13 4.71
N ALA A 199 20.87 13.73 5.35
CA ALA A 199 20.54 15.14 5.16
C ALA A 199 21.65 16.09 5.63
N LYS A 200 22.44 15.68 6.63
CA LYS A 200 23.65 16.38 7.11
C LYS A 200 24.90 16.06 6.27
N ARG A 201 24.80 15.26 5.21
CA ARG A 201 25.91 14.79 4.37
C ARG A 201 26.94 13.91 5.12
N GLU A 202 26.59 13.35 6.26
CA GLU A 202 27.42 12.42 7.04
C GLU A 202 27.20 10.98 6.54
N LEU A 203 27.52 10.74 5.24
CA LEU A 203 27.10 9.53 4.51
C LEU A 203 27.63 8.23 5.10
N ASN A 204 28.89 8.20 5.58
CA ASN A 204 29.46 7.00 6.21
C ASN A 204 28.78 6.66 7.54
N LYS A 205 28.44 7.66 8.36
CA LYS A 205 27.69 7.43 9.59
C LYS A 205 26.26 6.97 9.27
N ALA A 206 25.64 7.55 8.24
CA ALA A 206 24.32 7.11 7.79
C ALA A 206 24.33 5.64 7.37
N LEU A 207 25.37 5.22 6.63
CA LEU A 207 25.54 3.82 6.20
C LEU A 207 25.67 2.87 7.42
N GLY A 208 26.48 3.24 8.43
CA GLY A 208 26.58 2.44 9.66
C GLY A 208 25.25 2.26 10.40
N TRP A 209 24.38 3.28 10.40
CA TRP A 209 23.06 3.17 10.97
C TRP A 209 22.10 2.33 10.13
N VAL A 210 22.22 2.35 8.81
CA VAL A 210 21.49 1.44 7.93
C VAL A 210 21.88 -0.01 8.20
N ASP A 211 23.18 -0.30 8.27
CA ASP A 211 23.66 -1.67 8.56
C ASP A 211 23.18 -2.15 9.94
N ARG A 212 23.18 -1.28 10.95
CA ARG A 212 22.60 -1.59 12.28
C ARG A 212 21.11 -1.91 12.18
N GLY A 213 20.33 -1.12 11.42
CA GLY A 213 18.90 -1.37 11.22
C GLY A 213 18.61 -2.69 10.51
N LEU A 214 19.38 -3.03 9.50
CA LEU A 214 19.28 -4.32 8.80
C LEU A 214 19.66 -5.50 9.72
N ALA A 215 20.60 -5.30 10.65
CA ALA A 215 20.95 -6.33 11.65
C ALA A 215 19.80 -6.56 12.67
N VAL A 216 19.12 -5.48 13.09
CA VAL A 216 17.93 -5.58 13.95
C VAL A 216 16.80 -6.34 13.23
N GLU A 217 16.57 -6.07 11.95
CA GLU A 217 15.54 -6.77 11.16
C GLU A 217 15.81 -8.29 11.02
N LYS A 218 17.05 -8.68 10.91
CA LYS A 218 17.39 -10.12 10.83
C LYS A 218 17.00 -10.93 12.07
N GLN A 219 16.83 -10.29 13.21
CA GLN A 219 16.41 -10.93 14.46
C GLN A 219 14.86 -11.09 14.55
N HIS A 220 14.10 -10.49 13.62
CA HIS A 220 12.65 -10.56 13.61
C HIS A 220 12.16 -11.39 12.41
N PRO A 221 11.44 -12.52 12.64
CA PRO A 221 11.07 -13.49 11.60
C PRO A 221 10.05 -12.94 10.56
N HIS A 222 9.39 -11.85 10.87
CA HIS A 222 8.41 -11.21 9.96
C HIS A 222 8.98 -9.87 9.50
N GLY A 223 9.62 -9.86 8.32
CA GLY A 223 10.21 -8.64 7.75
C GLY A 223 9.25 -7.44 7.78
N SER A 224 9.77 -6.28 8.17
CA SER A 224 9.00 -5.05 8.26
C SER A 224 9.16 -4.19 6.99
N VAL A 225 8.26 -3.23 6.81
CA VAL A 225 8.39 -2.20 5.76
C VAL A 225 9.74 -1.47 5.86
N ALA A 226 10.28 -1.33 7.08
CA ALA A 226 11.57 -0.68 7.32
C ALA A 226 12.75 -1.41 6.66
N ARG A 227 12.70 -2.74 6.48
CA ARG A 227 13.75 -3.51 5.78
C ARG A 227 13.93 -3.03 4.34
N SER A 228 12.84 -2.89 3.61
CA SER A 228 12.88 -2.42 2.21
C SER A 228 13.44 -1.00 2.10
N ASP A 229 12.99 -0.10 2.98
CA ASP A 229 13.43 1.29 3.00
C ASP A 229 14.91 1.39 3.38
N LEU A 230 15.38 0.59 4.34
CA LEU A 230 16.79 0.51 4.73
C LEU A 230 17.67 -0.02 3.59
N ALA A 231 17.26 -1.08 2.91
CA ALA A 231 17.99 -1.64 1.78
C ALA A 231 18.07 -0.63 0.61
N GLN A 232 16.98 0.09 0.33
CA GLN A 232 16.98 1.15 -0.66
C GLN A 232 17.93 2.30 -0.27
N LEU A 233 17.86 2.73 1.00
CA LEU A 233 18.75 3.79 1.51
C LEU A 233 20.21 3.37 1.47
N LYS A 234 20.53 2.09 1.76
CA LYS A 234 21.88 1.54 1.65
C LYS A 234 22.45 1.72 0.25
N ARG A 235 21.71 1.26 -0.76
CA ARG A 235 22.13 1.37 -2.17
C ARG A 235 22.32 2.84 -2.60
N GLU A 236 21.43 3.73 -2.16
CA GLU A 236 21.57 5.16 -2.43
C GLU A 236 22.83 5.76 -1.79
N LEU A 237 23.11 5.41 -0.53
CA LEU A 237 24.31 5.88 0.18
C LEU A 237 25.59 5.35 -0.45
N LEU A 238 25.65 4.06 -0.81
CA LEU A 238 26.77 3.45 -1.49
C LEU A 238 27.06 4.16 -2.84
N THR A 239 26.01 4.44 -3.62
CA THR A 239 26.16 5.19 -4.88
C THR A 239 26.73 6.60 -4.65
N LYS A 240 26.23 7.31 -3.63
CA LYS A 240 26.73 8.65 -3.30
C LYS A 240 28.17 8.66 -2.77
N LEU A 241 28.61 7.56 -2.19
CA LEU A 241 29.98 7.33 -1.74
C LEU A 241 30.92 6.86 -2.86
N GLY A 242 30.44 6.75 -4.11
CA GLY A 242 31.23 6.24 -5.23
C GLY A 242 31.43 4.72 -5.22
N ARG A 243 30.72 3.98 -4.36
CA ARG A 243 30.79 2.52 -4.18
C ARG A 243 29.72 1.83 -5.03
N GLY A 244 29.76 2.06 -6.35
CA GLY A 244 28.75 1.56 -7.28
C GLY A 244 28.68 0.03 -7.35
N ASP A 245 29.83 -0.64 -7.28
CA ASP A 245 29.90 -2.11 -7.30
C ASP A 245 29.26 -2.72 -6.06
N ASP A 246 29.44 -2.11 -4.88
CA ASP A 246 28.79 -2.57 -3.65
C ASP A 246 27.27 -2.37 -3.73
N ALA A 247 26.81 -1.26 -4.32
CA ALA A 247 25.38 -1.02 -4.53
C ALA A 247 24.75 -2.05 -5.49
N LEU A 248 25.50 -2.47 -6.51
CA LEU A 248 25.10 -3.52 -7.44
C LEU A 248 25.03 -4.89 -6.74
N GLU A 249 26.01 -5.24 -5.91
CA GLU A 249 26.02 -6.50 -5.17
C GLU A 249 24.89 -6.57 -4.14
N GLU A 250 24.57 -5.48 -3.45
CA GLU A 250 23.39 -5.41 -2.56
C GLU A 250 22.07 -5.60 -3.34
N ALA A 251 21.94 -4.95 -4.50
CA ALA A 251 20.76 -5.13 -5.35
C ALA A 251 20.64 -6.55 -5.91
N TRP A 252 21.75 -7.18 -6.22
CA TRP A 252 21.82 -8.57 -6.67
C TRP A 252 21.44 -9.55 -5.55
N THR A 253 21.91 -9.33 -4.33
CA THR A 253 21.58 -10.15 -3.17
C THR A 253 20.09 -10.08 -2.85
N GLU A 254 19.51 -8.88 -2.83
CA GLU A 254 18.06 -8.67 -2.66
C GLU A 254 17.25 -9.40 -3.75
N PHE A 255 17.69 -9.29 -5.01
CA PHE A 255 17.02 -9.99 -6.11
C PHE A 255 17.07 -11.51 -5.95
N ARG A 256 18.21 -12.09 -5.56
CA ARG A 256 18.33 -13.54 -5.35
C ARG A 256 17.47 -14.06 -4.21
N GLU A 257 17.36 -13.29 -3.13
CA GLU A 257 16.52 -13.65 -1.98
C GLU A 257 15.03 -13.54 -2.31
N HIS A 258 14.64 -12.52 -3.07
CA HIS A 258 13.25 -12.19 -3.37
C HIS A 258 13.07 -11.83 -4.86
N PRO A 259 13.15 -12.83 -5.77
CA PRO A 259 12.98 -12.58 -7.20
C PRO A 259 11.58 -12.05 -7.52
N SER A 260 11.53 -10.85 -8.09
CA SER A 260 10.30 -10.17 -8.51
C SER A 260 10.60 -9.17 -9.62
N THR A 261 9.59 -8.66 -10.29
CA THR A 261 9.75 -7.56 -11.27
C THR A 261 10.30 -6.31 -10.60
N PHE A 262 9.88 -6.02 -9.37
CA PHE A 262 10.38 -4.87 -8.61
C PHE A 262 11.88 -5.00 -8.30
N SER A 263 12.31 -6.09 -7.67
CA SER A 263 13.73 -6.30 -7.35
C SER A 263 14.61 -6.41 -8.60
N TYR A 264 14.07 -6.93 -9.71
CA TYR A 264 14.74 -6.93 -11.01
C TYR A 264 14.94 -5.51 -11.56
N GLN A 265 13.92 -4.67 -11.52
CA GLN A 265 14.02 -3.28 -11.97
C GLN A 265 15.00 -2.50 -11.11
N GLU A 266 14.97 -2.69 -9.79
CA GLU A 266 15.97 -2.09 -8.88
C GLU A 266 17.40 -2.57 -9.22
N LEU A 267 17.62 -3.87 -9.42
CA LEU A 267 18.93 -4.38 -9.84
C LEU A 267 19.42 -3.69 -11.12
N MET A 268 18.56 -3.62 -12.14
CA MET A 268 18.90 -3.08 -13.45
C MET A 268 19.20 -1.57 -13.44
N ARG A 269 18.86 -0.85 -12.36
CA ARG A 269 19.26 0.56 -12.17
C ARG A 269 20.76 0.71 -11.92
N PHE A 270 21.36 -0.28 -11.25
CA PHE A 270 22.80 -0.28 -10.92
C PHE A 270 23.66 -0.96 -11.98
N VAL A 271 23.05 -1.77 -12.85
CA VAL A 271 23.76 -2.47 -13.93
C VAL A 271 24.19 -1.52 -15.04
N PRO A 272 25.49 -1.45 -15.40
CA PRO A 272 26.00 -0.67 -16.53
C PRO A 272 25.29 -1.06 -17.84
N LYS A 273 24.99 -0.07 -18.69
CA LYS A 273 24.24 -0.30 -19.94
C LYS A 273 24.82 -1.44 -20.80
N ALA A 274 26.14 -1.51 -20.92
CA ALA A 274 26.83 -2.53 -21.70
C ALA A 274 26.64 -3.96 -21.12
N ALA A 275 26.46 -4.10 -19.82
CA ALA A 275 26.34 -5.38 -19.14
C ALA A 275 24.87 -5.87 -18.99
N ARG A 276 23.88 -5.06 -19.37
CA ARG A 276 22.46 -5.36 -19.12
C ARG A 276 22.00 -6.67 -19.71
N ALA A 277 22.48 -7.07 -20.87
CA ALA A 277 22.11 -8.34 -21.49
C ALA A 277 22.59 -9.54 -20.65
N VAL A 278 23.82 -9.50 -20.18
CA VAL A 278 24.42 -10.53 -19.32
C VAL A 278 23.69 -10.63 -17.98
N TRP A 279 23.46 -9.47 -17.34
CA TRP A 279 22.75 -9.43 -16.06
C TRP A 279 21.30 -9.85 -16.15
N ARG A 280 20.61 -9.57 -17.29
CA ARG A 280 19.28 -10.09 -17.55
C ARG A 280 19.27 -11.62 -17.61
N ALA A 281 20.22 -12.22 -18.34
CA ALA A 281 20.34 -13.68 -18.39
C ALA A 281 20.60 -14.26 -16.99
N ARG A 282 21.57 -13.68 -16.26
CA ARG A 282 21.93 -14.08 -14.89
C ARG A 282 20.72 -14.00 -13.93
N ALA A 283 19.93 -12.92 -14.04
CA ALA A 283 18.74 -12.74 -13.21
C ALA A 283 17.66 -13.77 -13.53
N LEU A 284 17.44 -14.06 -14.80
CA LEU A 284 16.50 -15.12 -15.21
C LEU A 284 16.94 -16.51 -14.74
N ASP A 285 18.24 -16.81 -14.77
CA ASP A 285 18.78 -18.06 -14.26
C ASP A 285 18.58 -18.17 -12.73
N ALA A 286 18.87 -17.11 -11.99
CA ALA A 286 18.66 -17.08 -10.56
C ALA A 286 17.18 -17.21 -10.14
N ALA A 287 16.27 -16.71 -10.98
CA ALA A 287 14.83 -16.78 -10.75
C ALA A 287 14.19 -18.11 -11.17
N GLU A 288 14.92 -19.06 -11.75
CA GLU A 288 14.38 -20.35 -12.23
C GLU A 288 13.67 -21.14 -11.12
N HIS A 289 14.16 -21.01 -9.88
CA HIS A 289 13.59 -21.65 -8.70
C HIS A 289 12.62 -20.78 -7.90
N ALA A 290 12.29 -19.60 -8.39
CA ALA A 290 11.29 -18.73 -7.77
C ALA A 290 9.88 -19.35 -7.90
N ASP A 291 8.93 -18.81 -7.14
CA ASP A 291 7.53 -19.19 -7.32
C ASP A 291 7.07 -18.92 -8.76
N LEU A 292 6.17 -19.77 -9.26
CA LEU A 292 5.72 -19.72 -10.65
C LEU A 292 5.13 -18.36 -11.04
N GLY A 293 4.44 -17.69 -10.10
CA GLY A 293 3.83 -16.39 -10.33
C GLY A 293 4.87 -15.30 -10.59
N SER A 294 5.88 -15.20 -9.73
CA SER A 294 6.99 -14.26 -9.86
C SER A 294 7.81 -14.50 -11.13
N LEU A 295 8.06 -15.77 -11.46
CA LEU A 295 8.77 -16.11 -12.70
C LEU A 295 7.98 -15.72 -13.96
N ILE A 296 6.65 -15.93 -13.97
CA ILE A 296 5.79 -15.48 -15.08
C ILE A 296 5.92 -13.97 -15.27
N GLU A 297 5.77 -13.19 -14.21
CA GLU A 297 5.88 -11.73 -14.29
C GLU A 297 7.25 -11.28 -14.81
N LEU A 298 8.32 -11.89 -14.30
CA LEU A 298 9.68 -11.57 -14.73
C LEU A 298 9.93 -11.95 -16.19
N CYS A 299 9.45 -13.09 -16.64
CA CYS A 299 9.54 -13.50 -18.05
C CYS A 299 8.75 -12.58 -18.98
N LEU A 300 7.58 -12.09 -18.55
CA LEU A 300 6.80 -11.11 -19.31
C LEU A 300 7.53 -9.76 -19.40
N GLU A 301 8.07 -9.26 -18.30
CA GLU A 301 8.83 -8.02 -18.23
C GLU A 301 10.07 -8.06 -19.12
N THR A 302 10.80 -9.17 -19.07
CA THR A 302 12.05 -9.35 -19.82
C THR A 302 11.82 -9.88 -21.24
N ARG A 303 10.59 -10.19 -21.63
CA ARG A 303 10.20 -10.83 -22.92
C ARG A 303 10.88 -12.20 -23.14
N ALA A 304 11.16 -12.93 -22.09
CA ALA A 304 11.79 -14.25 -22.13
C ALA A 304 10.75 -15.34 -22.40
N LEU A 305 10.09 -15.30 -23.59
CA LEU A 305 8.93 -16.14 -23.90
C LEU A 305 9.27 -17.63 -23.99
N GLU A 306 10.47 -17.99 -24.42
CA GLU A 306 10.93 -19.40 -24.46
C GLU A 306 11.01 -20.00 -23.04
N ARG A 307 11.55 -19.23 -22.07
CA ARG A 307 11.58 -19.67 -20.67
C ARG A 307 10.18 -19.76 -20.07
N LEU A 308 9.36 -18.76 -20.34
CA LEU A 308 7.96 -18.74 -19.92
C LEU A 308 7.21 -19.97 -20.43
N SER A 309 7.35 -20.28 -21.71
CA SER A 309 6.74 -21.46 -22.35
C SER A 309 7.20 -22.76 -21.71
N ARG A 310 8.52 -22.93 -21.55
CA ARG A 310 9.09 -24.12 -20.92
C ARG A 310 8.55 -24.31 -19.49
N ARG A 311 8.57 -23.27 -18.67
CA ARG A 311 8.16 -23.35 -17.27
C ARG A 311 6.66 -23.61 -17.12
N LEU A 312 5.81 -22.95 -17.93
CA LEU A 312 4.37 -23.22 -17.95
C LEU A 312 4.05 -24.60 -18.57
N GLY A 313 4.86 -25.07 -19.53
CA GLY A 313 4.75 -26.42 -20.08
C GLY A 313 4.98 -27.51 -19.04
N MET A 314 5.88 -27.29 -18.08
CA MET A 314 6.21 -28.21 -16.98
C MET A 314 5.23 -28.09 -15.79
N ALA A 315 4.54 -26.98 -15.65
CA ALA A 315 3.61 -26.75 -14.54
C ALA A 315 2.37 -27.66 -14.66
N THR A 316 1.85 -28.11 -13.56
CA THR A 316 0.58 -28.84 -13.49
C THR A 316 -0.60 -27.90 -13.72
N ASP A 317 -1.73 -28.44 -14.15
CA ASP A 317 -2.95 -27.65 -14.30
C ASP A 317 -3.44 -27.05 -12.97
N ALA A 318 -3.21 -27.75 -11.85
CA ALA A 318 -3.53 -27.27 -10.50
C ALA A 318 -2.68 -26.06 -10.12
N GLU A 319 -1.38 -26.08 -10.40
CA GLU A 319 -0.49 -24.93 -10.18
C GLU A 319 -0.95 -23.72 -10.99
N ILE A 320 -1.27 -23.89 -12.27
CA ILE A 320 -1.74 -22.81 -13.14
C ILE A 320 -3.08 -22.25 -12.64
N GLN A 321 -4.03 -23.11 -12.24
CA GLN A 321 -5.32 -22.71 -11.70
C GLN A 321 -5.20 -21.99 -10.36
N GLY A 322 -4.20 -22.30 -9.54
CA GLY A 322 -3.90 -21.65 -8.27
C GLY A 322 -3.41 -20.21 -8.41
N LEU A 323 -2.87 -19.84 -9.58
CA LEU A 323 -2.34 -18.51 -9.84
C LEU A 323 -3.44 -17.47 -10.09
N SER A 324 -3.16 -16.21 -9.81
CA SER A 324 -4.04 -15.10 -10.17
C SER A 324 -4.18 -14.97 -11.70
N HIS A 325 -5.41 -14.72 -12.17
CA HIS A 325 -5.68 -14.45 -13.58
C HIS A 325 -4.93 -13.20 -14.09
N TYR A 326 -4.63 -12.24 -13.23
CA TYR A 326 -3.81 -11.06 -13.57
C TYR A 326 -2.40 -11.43 -14.04
N ARG A 327 -1.88 -12.60 -13.65
CA ARG A 327 -0.58 -13.13 -14.08
C ARG A 327 -0.71 -14.08 -15.28
N THR A 328 -1.67 -15.00 -15.22
CA THR A 328 -1.79 -16.09 -16.20
C THR A 328 -2.42 -15.66 -17.51
N GLU A 329 -3.39 -14.75 -17.50
CA GLU A 329 -4.01 -14.27 -18.76
C GLU A 329 -3.04 -13.47 -19.65
N PRO A 330 -2.24 -12.49 -19.14
CA PRO A 330 -1.21 -11.86 -19.95
C PRO A 330 -0.17 -12.85 -20.50
N ALA A 331 0.20 -13.87 -19.72
CA ALA A 331 1.11 -14.91 -20.16
C ALA A 331 0.54 -15.70 -21.36
N ALA A 332 -0.70 -16.18 -21.24
CA ALA A 332 -1.37 -16.88 -22.35
C ALA A 332 -1.48 -16.01 -23.60
N ARG A 333 -1.83 -14.74 -23.45
CA ARG A 333 -1.95 -13.78 -24.56
C ARG A 333 -0.61 -13.56 -25.26
N ARG A 334 0.49 -13.47 -24.52
CA ARG A 334 1.83 -13.32 -25.11
C ARG A 334 2.33 -14.57 -25.81
N LEU A 335 2.04 -15.75 -25.24
CA LEU A 335 2.43 -17.04 -25.81
C LEU A 335 1.58 -17.48 -27.02
N ALA A 336 0.35 -16.98 -27.17
CA ALA A 336 -0.60 -17.42 -28.15
C ALA A 336 -0.08 -17.42 -29.61
N ARG A 337 0.91 -16.58 -29.94
CA ARG A 337 1.53 -16.52 -31.26
C ARG A 337 2.68 -17.53 -31.45
N SER A 338 3.60 -17.57 -30.48
CA SER A 338 4.86 -18.34 -30.56
C SER A 338 4.74 -19.76 -30.00
N HIS A 339 3.92 -19.95 -28.95
CA HIS A 339 3.72 -21.20 -28.22
C HIS A 339 2.23 -21.44 -28.00
N PRO A 340 1.46 -21.68 -29.06
CA PRO A 340 0.00 -21.80 -28.94
C PRO A 340 -0.43 -23.04 -28.14
N ASP A 341 0.35 -24.10 -28.12
CA ASP A 341 0.14 -25.30 -27.31
C ASP A 341 0.09 -24.97 -25.80
N VAL A 342 1.11 -24.27 -25.31
CA VAL A 342 1.18 -23.84 -23.90
C VAL A 342 0.11 -22.79 -23.59
N ALA A 343 -0.12 -21.84 -24.50
CA ALA A 343 -1.17 -20.84 -24.34
C ALA A 343 -2.57 -21.49 -24.22
N ALA A 344 -2.83 -22.54 -25.00
CA ALA A 344 -4.09 -23.29 -24.93
C ALA A 344 -4.31 -23.90 -23.52
N ARG A 345 -3.28 -24.50 -22.92
CA ARG A 345 -3.35 -25.05 -21.57
C ARG A 345 -3.66 -23.97 -20.54
N VAL A 346 -3.00 -22.82 -20.63
CA VAL A 346 -3.24 -21.70 -19.69
C VAL A 346 -4.66 -21.17 -19.84
N TYR A 347 -5.16 -20.95 -21.05
CA TYR A 347 -6.54 -20.54 -21.28
C TYR A 347 -7.56 -21.57 -20.81
N ARG A 348 -7.28 -22.89 -21.02
CA ARG A 348 -8.09 -23.98 -20.44
C ARG A 348 -8.17 -23.86 -18.92
N ALA A 349 -7.01 -23.74 -18.27
CA ALA A 349 -6.95 -23.61 -16.81
C ALA A 349 -7.73 -22.41 -16.29
N LEU A 350 -7.67 -21.25 -16.96
CA LEU A 350 -8.47 -20.05 -16.65
C LEU A 350 -9.97 -20.31 -16.77
N GLY A 351 -10.42 -20.93 -17.86
CA GLY A 351 -11.84 -21.27 -18.06
C GLY A 351 -12.36 -22.25 -17.02
N VAL A 352 -11.64 -23.35 -16.80
CA VAL A 352 -12.00 -24.40 -15.82
C VAL A 352 -12.04 -23.83 -14.40
N ARG A 353 -11.09 -22.98 -14.02
CA ARG A 353 -11.09 -22.29 -12.71
C ARG A 353 -12.37 -21.50 -12.46
N ILE A 354 -12.85 -20.76 -13.46
CA ILE A 354 -14.11 -19.99 -13.35
C ILE A 354 -15.30 -20.91 -13.13
N LEU A 355 -15.36 -22.03 -13.88
CA LEU A 355 -16.43 -23.00 -13.72
C LEU A 355 -16.42 -23.65 -12.33
N ASN A 356 -15.22 -24.00 -11.82
CA ASN A 356 -15.05 -24.59 -10.50
C ASN A 356 -15.43 -23.62 -9.37
N ALA A 357 -15.22 -22.31 -9.56
CA ALA A 357 -15.61 -21.27 -8.60
C ALA A 357 -17.13 -21.08 -8.45
N LYS A 358 -17.96 -21.71 -9.31
CA LYS A 358 -19.43 -21.68 -9.30
C LYS A 358 -20.06 -20.28 -9.34
N LYS A 359 -19.35 -19.28 -9.89
CA LYS A 359 -19.81 -17.88 -9.97
C LYS A 359 -20.33 -17.57 -11.37
N SER A 360 -21.64 -17.68 -11.57
CA SER A 360 -22.30 -17.53 -12.89
C SER A 360 -22.05 -16.18 -13.56
N LYS A 361 -21.85 -15.10 -12.81
CA LYS A 361 -21.54 -13.77 -13.35
C LYS A 361 -20.25 -13.69 -14.18
N TYR A 362 -19.40 -14.73 -14.11
CA TYR A 362 -18.15 -14.80 -14.86
C TYR A 362 -18.18 -15.83 -16.02
N TYR A 363 -19.34 -16.39 -16.37
CA TYR A 363 -19.43 -17.40 -17.44
C TYR A 363 -19.02 -16.85 -18.81
N ASP A 364 -19.28 -15.58 -19.10
CA ASP A 364 -18.82 -14.92 -20.33
C ASP A 364 -17.28 -14.89 -20.42
N ALA A 365 -16.62 -14.64 -19.29
CA ALA A 365 -15.16 -14.69 -19.21
C ALA A 365 -14.63 -16.13 -19.43
N ALA A 366 -15.29 -17.15 -18.86
CA ALA A 366 -14.93 -18.55 -19.10
C ALA A 366 -15.07 -18.92 -20.58
N LEU A 367 -16.16 -18.52 -21.23
CA LEU A 367 -16.37 -18.74 -22.67
C LEU A 367 -15.30 -18.05 -23.51
N SER A 368 -14.92 -16.82 -23.17
CA SER A 368 -13.82 -16.11 -23.82
C SER A 368 -12.50 -16.86 -23.70
N HIS A 369 -12.19 -17.39 -22.50
CA HIS A 369 -10.97 -18.20 -22.32
C HIS A 369 -11.02 -19.50 -23.12
N PHE A 370 -12.14 -20.21 -23.16
CA PHE A 370 -12.26 -21.42 -23.99
C PHE A 370 -12.23 -21.11 -25.50
N THR A 371 -12.74 -19.96 -25.92
CA THR A 371 -12.61 -19.51 -27.33
C THR A 371 -11.14 -19.30 -27.68
N ASN A 372 -10.38 -18.68 -26.84
CA ASN A 372 -8.95 -18.47 -27.01
C ASN A 372 -8.18 -19.81 -26.96
N ALA A 373 -8.55 -20.71 -26.03
CA ALA A 373 -7.99 -22.04 -25.94
C ALA A 373 -8.23 -22.81 -27.25
N ARG A 374 -9.44 -22.83 -27.79
CA ARG A 374 -9.78 -23.47 -29.06
C ARG A 374 -8.93 -22.94 -30.22
N ARG A 375 -8.82 -21.59 -30.33
CA ARG A 375 -7.97 -20.98 -31.38
C ARG A 375 -6.52 -21.46 -31.29
N CYS A 376 -6.00 -21.56 -30.07
CA CYS A 376 -4.65 -22.02 -29.82
C CYS A 376 -4.49 -23.53 -30.11
N TYR A 377 -5.43 -24.38 -29.67
CA TYR A 377 -5.43 -25.82 -29.99
C TYR A 377 -5.49 -26.09 -31.50
N VAL A 378 -6.36 -25.38 -32.21
CA VAL A 378 -6.44 -25.51 -33.69
C VAL A 378 -5.12 -25.09 -34.34
N ARG A 379 -4.53 -23.98 -33.88
CA ARG A 379 -3.27 -23.48 -34.43
C ARG A 379 -2.08 -24.41 -34.18
N SER A 380 -2.06 -25.13 -33.07
CA SER A 380 -1.02 -26.12 -32.75
C SER A 380 -1.30 -27.53 -33.23
N GLY A 381 -2.43 -27.77 -33.91
CA GLY A 381 -2.84 -29.11 -34.36
C GLY A 381 -3.30 -30.05 -33.25
N LEU A 382 -3.52 -29.56 -32.03
CA LEU A 382 -3.89 -30.32 -30.82
C LEU A 382 -5.42 -30.51 -30.73
N LEU A 383 -6.02 -31.10 -31.76
CA LEU A 383 -7.48 -31.29 -31.85
C LEU A 383 -7.99 -32.35 -30.86
N ARG A 384 -7.16 -33.34 -30.51
CA ARG A 384 -7.51 -34.37 -29.54
C ARG A 384 -7.63 -33.76 -28.11
N GLU A 385 -6.74 -32.88 -27.76
CA GLU A 385 -6.75 -32.15 -26.48
C GLU A 385 -7.96 -31.23 -26.38
N TRP A 386 -8.35 -30.60 -27.49
CA TRP A 386 -9.59 -29.82 -27.53
C TRP A 386 -10.82 -30.72 -27.33
N ALA A 387 -10.89 -31.88 -27.98
CA ALA A 387 -11.98 -32.83 -27.80
C ALA A 387 -12.02 -33.40 -26.37
N ALA A 388 -10.86 -33.65 -25.77
CA ALA A 388 -10.76 -34.07 -24.36
C ALA A 388 -11.30 -32.99 -23.39
N LEU A 389 -10.97 -31.72 -23.63
CA LEU A 389 -11.50 -30.59 -22.84
C LEU A 389 -13.02 -30.49 -22.95
N ILE A 390 -13.59 -30.68 -24.18
CA ILE A 390 -15.05 -30.68 -24.36
C ILE A 390 -15.69 -31.79 -23.53
N ALA A 391 -15.14 -32.99 -23.56
CA ALA A 391 -15.63 -34.13 -22.80
C ALA A 391 -15.57 -33.88 -21.28
N GLU A 392 -14.46 -33.30 -20.80
CA GLU A 392 -14.26 -32.91 -19.41
C GLU A 392 -15.33 -31.89 -18.94
N VAL A 393 -15.53 -30.82 -19.72
CA VAL A 393 -16.48 -29.76 -19.35
C VAL A 393 -17.91 -30.31 -19.39
N ARG A 394 -18.28 -31.14 -20.35
CA ARG A 394 -19.57 -31.80 -20.41
C ARG A 394 -19.81 -32.72 -19.19
N GLY A 395 -18.82 -33.53 -18.85
CA GLY A 395 -18.93 -34.43 -17.69
C GLY A 395 -19.08 -33.70 -16.37
N ALA A 396 -18.18 -32.71 -16.12
CA ALA A 396 -18.12 -32.04 -14.82
C ALA A 396 -19.15 -30.92 -14.64
N HIS A 397 -19.63 -30.30 -15.73
CA HIS A 397 -20.39 -29.05 -15.66
C HIS A 397 -21.75 -29.07 -16.41
N HIS A 398 -22.26 -30.25 -16.81
CA HIS A 398 -23.52 -30.39 -17.53
C HIS A 398 -24.73 -29.70 -16.89
N ARG A 399 -24.74 -29.56 -15.55
CA ARG A 399 -25.81 -28.88 -14.80
C ARG A 399 -25.81 -27.37 -14.89
N LYS A 400 -24.80 -26.77 -15.50
CA LYS A 400 -24.65 -25.31 -15.66
C LYS A 400 -25.36 -24.82 -16.93
N ALA A 401 -26.70 -24.92 -16.99
CA ALA A 401 -27.49 -24.65 -18.19
C ALA A 401 -27.18 -23.30 -18.85
N GLY A 402 -27.01 -22.22 -18.07
CA GLY A 402 -26.70 -20.89 -18.58
C GLY A 402 -25.31 -20.74 -19.21
N PHE A 403 -24.40 -21.69 -18.96
CA PHE A 403 -23.09 -21.75 -19.58
C PHE A 403 -23.04 -22.74 -20.74
N MET A 404 -23.66 -23.94 -20.56
CA MET A 404 -23.50 -25.05 -21.48
C MET A 404 -24.05 -24.77 -22.87
N ALA A 405 -25.15 -24.02 -23.02
CA ALA A 405 -25.71 -23.67 -24.31
C ALA A 405 -24.71 -22.92 -25.20
N ASP A 406 -23.97 -21.98 -24.65
CA ASP A 406 -22.98 -21.19 -25.34
C ASP A 406 -21.69 -22.01 -25.58
N PHE A 407 -21.32 -22.86 -24.60
CA PHE A 407 -20.16 -23.74 -24.72
C PHE A 407 -20.36 -24.81 -25.82
N GLU A 408 -21.56 -25.37 -25.97
CA GLU A 408 -21.86 -26.33 -27.04
C GLU A 408 -21.76 -25.69 -28.42
N ARG A 409 -22.21 -24.45 -28.58
CA ARG A 409 -22.02 -23.70 -29.84
C ARG A 409 -20.54 -23.50 -30.15
N LEU A 410 -19.75 -23.12 -29.12
CA LEU A 410 -18.30 -23.00 -29.24
C LEU A 410 -17.66 -24.33 -29.63
N ALA A 411 -18.07 -25.44 -29.01
CA ALA A 411 -17.60 -26.80 -29.30
C ALA A 411 -17.91 -27.21 -30.75
N ALA A 412 -19.10 -26.88 -31.24
CA ALA A 412 -19.52 -27.11 -32.63
C ALA A 412 -18.84 -26.18 -33.65
N GLY A 413 -18.01 -25.25 -33.21
CA GLY A 413 -17.29 -24.32 -34.11
C GLY A 413 -18.12 -23.13 -34.58
N GLN A 414 -19.29 -22.92 -34.02
CA GLN A 414 -20.16 -21.79 -34.32
C GLN A 414 -19.64 -20.50 -33.68
N ALA A 415 -19.86 -19.36 -34.34
CA ALA A 415 -19.50 -18.07 -33.75
C ALA A 415 -20.29 -17.81 -32.45
N PRO A 416 -19.70 -17.19 -31.45
CA PRO A 416 -20.47 -16.72 -30.28
C PRO A 416 -21.59 -15.82 -30.76
N VAL A 417 -22.79 -16.01 -30.27
CA VAL A 417 -23.85 -14.99 -30.42
C VAL A 417 -23.41 -13.80 -29.63
N GLU A 418 -23.21 -12.67 -30.25
CA GLU A 418 -22.99 -11.42 -29.52
C GLU A 418 -24.14 -11.22 -28.55
N ALA A 419 -23.85 -11.37 -27.25
CA ALA A 419 -24.86 -11.07 -26.24
C ALA A 419 -25.20 -9.57 -26.36
N PRO A 420 -26.47 -9.22 -26.44
CA PRO A 420 -26.85 -7.82 -26.57
C PRO A 420 -26.24 -7.01 -25.44
N SER A 421 -25.71 -5.83 -25.73
CA SER A 421 -25.08 -4.94 -24.76
C SER A 421 -25.99 -4.70 -23.56
N PHE A 422 -25.41 -4.28 -22.43
CA PHE A 422 -26.21 -3.94 -21.24
C PHE A 422 -27.34 -2.95 -21.59
N LEU A 423 -27.07 -1.96 -22.44
CA LEU A 423 -28.03 -0.98 -22.91
C LEU A 423 -29.17 -1.59 -23.76
N GLU A 424 -28.84 -2.56 -24.61
CA GLU A 424 -29.87 -3.29 -25.41
C GLU A 424 -30.71 -4.20 -24.54
N ARG A 425 -30.10 -4.89 -23.54
CA ARG A 425 -30.82 -5.68 -22.56
C ARG A 425 -31.73 -4.82 -21.69
N ALA A 426 -31.26 -3.66 -21.25
CA ALA A 426 -32.03 -2.70 -20.51
C ALA A 426 -33.19 -2.14 -21.35
N ARG A 427 -32.95 -1.75 -22.62
CA ARG A 427 -34.01 -1.31 -23.54
C ARG A 427 -35.08 -2.37 -23.79
N ARG A 428 -34.68 -3.65 -23.99
CA ARG A 428 -35.64 -4.75 -24.14
C ARG A 428 -36.47 -4.99 -22.86
N ARG A 429 -35.88 -4.80 -21.69
CA ARG A 429 -36.55 -5.04 -20.41
C ARG A 429 -37.46 -3.87 -19.99
N TRP A 430 -37.11 -2.65 -20.35
CA TRP A 430 -37.86 -1.44 -19.98
C TRP A 430 -38.65 -0.83 -21.14
N GLY A 431 -38.29 -1.09 -22.39
CA GLY A 431 -39.06 -0.69 -23.56
C GLY A 431 -40.34 -1.50 -23.76
N ALA A 432 -40.42 -2.73 -23.24
CA ALA A 432 -41.60 -3.54 -23.26
C ALA A 432 -42.69 -3.14 -22.23
N GLN A 433 -42.41 -2.15 -21.36
CA GLN A 433 -43.35 -1.61 -20.37
C GLN A 433 -43.91 -0.24 -20.78
N ALA A 434 -43.61 0.25 -21.98
CA ALA A 434 -44.00 1.59 -22.45
C ALA A 434 -44.99 1.54 -23.63
N GLU A 435 -45.76 0.48 -23.81
CA GLU A 435 -46.96 0.52 -24.65
C GLU A 435 -48.22 0.53 -23.78
N PRO A 436 -49.18 1.49 -24.05
CA PRO A 436 -50.34 1.77 -23.20
C PRO A 436 -51.40 0.69 -23.22
#